data_78731d3ff3dc6053fbad89fbf175be2b
#
_entry.id   78731d3ff3dc6053fbad89fbf175be2b
#
_cell.length_a   1.000
_cell.length_b   1.000
_cell.length_c   1.000
_cell.angle_alpha   90.00
_cell.angle_beta   90.00
_cell.angle_gamma   90.00
#
_symmetry.space_group_name_H-M   'P 1'
#
loop_
_entity.id
_entity.type
_entity.pdbx_description
1 polymer ?
#
loop_
_entity_poly.entity_id
_entity_poly.type
_entity_poly.pdbx_seq_one_letter_code
_entity_poly.pdbx_strand_id
1 'polypeptide(L)'
;FKDLMILILAAATLVSVLMGEGTEAITIIIIVLMNATMGFLQEYRTEKTLEALKELSAPTARVRRSGRELEVGARTVVPGDVLLFEAGDKVAADCTLQTGVQVSCNEAMLTGESLPAAKQPGDRLYMGCIVMTGRGEGVVTATGMETEMGKIAGMMETAGEEPTPLQLKLK
;
A
#
# COMPACT_ATOMS: atom_id res chain seq x y z
N PHE A 1 11.44 -9.46 20.80
CA PHE A 1 11.27 -10.59 21.75
C PHE A 1 11.90 -11.88 21.23
N LYS A 2 11.81 -12.19 19.91
CA LYS A 2 12.42 -13.40 19.33
C LYS A 2 13.93 -13.38 19.43
N ASP A 3 14.56 -12.23 19.21
CA ASP A 3 16.02 -12.09 19.24
C ASP A 3 16.62 -12.29 20.63
N LEU A 4 15.95 -11.83 21.68
CA LEU A 4 16.38 -12.00 23.06
C LEU A 4 16.39 -13.49 23.48
N MET A 5 15.39 -14.27 23.04
CA MET A 5 15.31 -15.70 23.35
C MET A 5 16.43 -16.49 22.67
N ILE A 6 16.75 -16.17 21.42
CA ILE A 6 17.88 -16.76 20.69
C ILE A 6 19.21 -16.43 21.38
N LEU A 7 19.38 -15.19 21.85
CA LEU A 7 20.56 -14.75 22.55
C LEU A 7 20.77 -15.48 23.90
N ILE A 8 19.70 -15.69 24.65
CA ILE A 8 19.74 -16.48 25.90
C ILE A 8 20.11 -17.94 25.62
N LEU A 9 19.51 -18.56 24.59
CA LEU A 9 19.82 -19.93 24.20
C LEU A 9 21.28 -20.07 23.71
N ALA A 10 21.79 -19.10 22.96
CA ALA A 10 23.18 -19.07 22.52
C ALA A 10 24.16 -18.95 23.70
N ALA A 11 23.84 -18.12 24.69
CA ALA A 11 24.62 -17.99 25.92
C ALA A 11 24.61 -19.30 26.74
N ALA A 12 23.44 -19.95 26.87
CA ALA A 12 23.32 -21.23 27.54
C ALA A 12 24.15 -22.32 26.84
N THR A 13 24.11 -22.37 25.51
CA THR A 13 24.93 -23.31 24.70
C THR A 13 26.44 -23.10 24.96
N LEU A 14 26.87 -21.84 25.00
CA LEU A 14 28.27 -21.50 25.27
C LEU A 14 28.71 -21.98 26.65
N VAL A 15 27.90 -21.75 27.67
CA VAL A 15 28.14 -22.19 29.06
C VAL A 15 28.23 -23.72 29.14
N SER A 16 27.31 -24.46 28.50
CA SER A 16 27.29 -25.93 28.49
C SER A 16 28.55 -26.51 27.84
N VAL A 17 29.02 -25.89 26.74
CA VAL A 17 30.28 -26.29 26.08
C VAL A 17 31.50 -26.06 27.01
N LEU A 18 31.54 -24.92 27.72
CA LEU A 18 32.64 -24.60 28.64
C LEU A 18 32.68 -25.52 29.86
N MET A 19 31.54 -26.06 30.29
CA MET A 19 31.46 -27.03 31.38
C MET A 19 31.80 -28.46 30.93
N GLY A 20 32.02 -28.68 29.64
CA GLY A 20 32.37 -30.00 29.12
C GLY A 20 31.16 -30.95 28.89
N GLU A 21 29.95 -30.42 28.98
CA GLU A 21 28.70 -31.18 28.83
C GLU A 21 28.26 -31.19 27.35
N GLY A 22 29.05 -31.87 26.51
CA GLY A 22 28.83 -31.87 25.05
C GLY A 22 27.49 -32.43 24.58
N THR A 23 26.90 -33.36 25.30
CA THR A 23 25.57 -33.93 24.97
C THR A 23 24.45 -32.93 25.19
N GLU A 24 24.55 -32.09 26.23
CA GLU A 24 23.56 -31.04 26.50
C GLU A 24 23.66 -29.92 25.47
N ALA A 25 24.88 -29.50 25.13
CA ALA A 25 25.11 -28.49 24.10
C ALA A 25 24.50 -28.91 22.74
N ILE A 26 24.66 -30.17 22.33
CA ILE A 26 24.08 -30.70 21.08
C ILE A 26 22.55 -30.65 21.14
N THR A 27 21.96 -31.04 22.26
CA THR A 27 20.51 -30.99 22.45
C THR A 27 19.94 -29.57 22.31
N ILE A 28 20.62 -28.58 22.91
CA ILE A 28 20.21 -27.17 22.80
C ILE A 28 20.33 -26.69 21.34
N ILE A 29 21.40 -27.04 20.62
CA ILE A 29 21.58 -26.68 19.22
C ILE A 29 20.44 -27.25 18.35
N ILE A 30 20.07 -28.51 18.56
CA ILE A 30 18.95 -29.14 17.81
C ILE A 30 17.65 -28.40 18.07
N ILE A 31 17.37 -28.05 19.32
CA ILE A 31 16.15 -27.28 19.70
C ILE A 31 16.17 -25.89 19.03
N VAL A 32 17.30 -25.21 19.04
CA VAL A 32 17.46 -23.89 18.39
C VAL A 32 17.20 -23.98 16.88
N LEU A 33 17.78 -24.99 16.22
CA LEU A 33 17.57 -25.20 14.79
C LEU A 33 16.10 -25.53 14.46
N MET A 34 15.47 -26.38 15.26
CA MET A 34 14.05 -26.70 15.11
C MET A 34 13.17 -25.43 15.28
N ASN A 35 13.42 -24.65 16.32
CA ASN A 35 12.68 -23.40 16.56
C ASN A 35 12.90 -22.37 15.46
N ALA A 36 14.14 -22.22 14.98
CA ALA A 36 14.45 -21.32 13.88
C ALA A 36 13.75 -21.74 12.58
N THR A 37 13.76 -23.03 12.26
CA THR A 37 13.08 -23.59 11.08
C THR A 37 11.57 -23.40 11.18
N MET A 38 10.99 -23.67 12.35
CA MET A 38 9.55 -23.51 12.57
C MET A 38 9.14 -22.03 12.48
N GLY A 39 9.94 -21.14 13.08
CA GLY A 39 9.72 -19.69 13.00
C GLY A 39 9.76 -19.17 11.56
N PHE A 40 10.75 -19.59 10.79
CA PHE A 40 10.87 -19.24 9.38
C PHE A 40 9.67 -19.73 8.55
N LEU A 41 9.26 -20.98 8.75
CA LEU A 41 8.09 -21.54 8.04
C LEU A 41 6.79 -20.83 8.40
N GLN A 42 6.60 -20.44 9.67
CA GLN A 42 5.43 -19.69 10.11
C GLN A 42 5.42 -18.27 9.49
N GLU A 43 6.56 -17.59 9.52
CA GLU A 43 6.68 -16.24 8.95
C GLU A 43 6.43 -16.25 7.45
N TYR A 44 7.03 -17.18 6.72
CA TYR A 44 6.81 -17.36 5.28
C TYR A 44 5.34 -17.64 4.93
N ARG A 45 4.65 -18.49 5.70
CA ARG A 45 3.22 -18.77 5.49
C ARG A 45 2.36 -17.54 5.76
N THR A 46 2.65 -16.80 6.81
CA THR A 46 1.90 -15.60 7.18
C THR A 46 2.07 -14.51 6.11
N GLU A 47 3.28 -14.28 5.65
CA GLU A 47 3.58 -13.30 4.60
C GLU A 47 2.85 -13.63 3.30
N LYS A 48 2.89 -14.90 2.87
CA LYS A 48 2.18 -15.36 1.67
C LYS A 48 0.66 -15.22 1.78
N THR A 49 0.09 -15.45 2.96
CA THR A 49 -1.35 -15.26 3.20
C THR A 49 -1.74 -13.80 3.14
N LEU A 50 -0.92 -12.92 3.71
CA LEU A 50 -1.13 -11.47 3.65
C LEU A 50 -1.00 -10.93 2.22
N GLU A 51 -0.06 -11.46 1.44
CA GLU A 51 0.10 -11.10 0.03
C GLU A 51 -1.11 -11.50 -0.81
N ALA A 52 -1.63 -12.71 -0.63
CA ALA A 52 -2.86 -13.16 -1.27
C ALA A 52 -4.08 -12.30 -0.89
N LEU A 53 -4.20 -11.88 0.38
CA LEU A 53 -5.26 -10.97 0.82
C LEU A 53 -5.12 -9.58 0.21
N LYS A 54 -3.90 -9.07 0.07
CA LYS A 54 -3.62 -7.79 -0.60
C LYS A 54 -3.98 -7.84 -2.08
N GLU A 55 -3.75 -8.97 -2.74
CA GLU A 55 -4.08 -9.16 -4.16
C GLU A 55 -5.60 -9.21 -4.38
N LEU A 56 -6.34 -9.88 -3.49
CA LEU A 56 -7.81 -9.91 -3.51
C LEU A 56 -8.45 -8.54 -3.20
N SER A 57 -7.76 -7.69 -2.45
CA SER A 57 -8.21 -6.34 -2.10
C SER A 57 -7.62 -5.26 -3.01
N ALA A 58 -6.85 -5.64 -4.04
CA ALA A 58 -6.26 -4.67 -4.96
C ALA A 58 -7.36 -3.91 -5.70
N PRO A 59 -7.34 -2.58 -5.69
CA PRO A 59 -8.34 -1.80 -6.39
C PRO A 59 -8.26 -2.09 -7.89
N THR A 60 -9.43 -2.31 -8.52
CA THR A 60 -9.58 -2.45 -9.97
C THR A 60 -10.09 -1.15 -10.58
N ALA A 61 -9.91 -1.00 -11.87
CA ALA A 61 -10.42 0.11 -12.65
C ALA A 61 -10.98 -0.42 -13.97
N ARG A 62 -12.09 0.14 -14.40
CA ARG A 62 -12.63 -0.13 -15.72
C ARG A 62 -12.03 0.84 -16.72
N VAL A 63 -11.43 0.30 -17.76
CA VAL A 63 -10.78 1.09 -18.83
C VAL A 63 -11.30 0.66 -20.20
N ARG A 64 -11.30 1.61 -21.15
CA ARG A 64 -11.54 1.28 -22.55
C ARG A 64 -10.22 1.37 -23.32
N ARG A 65 -9.77 0.21 -23.86
CA ARG A 65 -8.60 0.09 -24.71
C ARG A 65 -8.99 -0.52 -26.06
N SER A 66 -8.58 0.09 -27.15
CA SER A 66 -8.91 -0.40 -28.51
C SER A 66 -10.42 -0.65 -28.71
N GLY A 67 -11.26 0.21 -28.16
CA GLY A 67 -12.72 0.12 -28.25
C GLY A 67 -13.39 -0.96 -27.39
N ARG A 68 -12.63 -1.68 -26.57
CA ARG A 68 -13.13 -2.71 -25.65
C ARG A 68 -13.04 -2.26 -24.21
N GLU A 69 -14.07 -2.54 -23.43
CA GLU A 69 -14.07 -2.32 -21.99
C GLU A 69 -13.40 -3.50 -21.30
N LEU A 70 -12.47 -3.20 -20.41
CA LEU A 70 -11.66 -4.16 -19.66
C LEU A 70 -11.61 -3.72 -18.21
N GLU A 71 -11.72 -4.66 -17.31
CA GLU A 71 -11.38 -4.46 -15.91
C GLU A 71 -9.91 -4.80 -15.71
N VAL A 72 -9.15 -3.85 -15.17
CA VAL A 72 -7.71 -3.98 -14.97
C VAL A 72 -7.35 -3.60 -13.53
N GLY A 73 -6.24 -4.11 -13.02
CA GLY A 73 -5.73 -3.63 -11.75
C GLY A 73 -5.39 -2.13 -11.84
N ALA A 74 -5.78 -1.33 -10.85
CA ALA A 74 -5.56 0.12 -10.86
C ALA A 74 -4.08 0.50 -11.07
N ARG A 75 -3.15 -0.37 -10.67
CA ARG A 75 -1.70 -0.19 -10.88
C ARG A 75 -1.25 -0.30 -12.34
N THR A 76 -2.08 -0.87 -13.21
CA THR A 76 -1.76 -1.08 -14.64
C THR A 76 -2.39 -0.04 -15.55
N VAL A 77 -3.07 0.93 -14.96
CA VAL A 77 -3.62 2.10 -15.66
C VAL A 77 -2.46 3.01 -16.08
N VAL A 78 -2.49 3.45 -17.34
CA VAL A 78 -1.44 4.29 -17.93
C VAL A 78 -2.04 5.58 -18.50
N PRO A 79 -1.24 6.66 -18.61
CA PRO A 79 -1.68 7.87 -19.29
C PRO A 79 -2.16 7.58 -20.72
N GLY A 80 -3.30 8.16 -21.08
CA GLY A 80 -3.97 7.91 -22.37
C GLY A 80 -5.06 6.83 -22.31
N ASP A 81 -5.15 6.02 -21.25
CA ASP A 81 -6.30 5.14 -21.04
C ASP A 81 -7.59 5.96 -20.86
N VAL A 82 -8.70 5.42 -21.33
CA VAL A 82 -10.02 5.97 -21.02
C VAL A 82 -10.60 5.23 -19.82
N LEU A 83 -10.67 5.91 -18.68
CA LEU A 83 -11.33 5.40 -17.47
C LEU A 83 -12.84 5.50 -17.61
N LEU A 84 -13.52 4.44 -17.24
CA LEU A 84 -14.98 4.36 -17.11
C LEU A 84 -15.29 4.31 -15.61
N PHE A 85 -16.21 5.15 -15.17
CA PHE A 85 -16.59 5.19 -13.75
C PHE A 85 -18.08 5.49 -13.58
N GLU A 86 -18.60 5.05 -12.45
CA GLU A 86 -19.97 5.28 -12.02
C GLU A 86 -20.02 5.57 -10.51
N ALA A 87 -21.20 5.95 -10.03
CA ALA A 87 -21.41 6.24 -8.61
C ALA A 87 -20.95 5.08 -7.72
N GLY A 88 -20.08 5.36 -6.75
CA GLY A 88 -19.43 4.40 -5.85
C GLY A 88 -18.00 4.05 -6.27
N ASP A 89 -17.60 4.30 -7.50
CA ASP A 89 -16.23 4.00 -7.96
C ASP A 89 -15.22 4.97 -7.35
N LYS A 90 -14.02 4.45 -7.09
CA LYS A 90 -12.86 5.26 -6.74
C LYS A 90 -12.02 5.52 -7.98
N VAL A 91 -11.73 6.78 -8.24
CA VAL A 91 -10.91 7.20 -9.39
C VAL A 91 -9.49 6.64 -9.25
N ALA A 92 -9.04 5.84 -10.21
CA ALA A 92 -7.78 5.10 -10.13
C ALA A 92 -6.54 5.93 -10.51
N ALA A 93 -6.73 7.03 -11.24
CA ALA A 93 -5.65 7.90 -11.73
C ALA A 93 -6.20 9.30 -12.00
N ASP A 94 -5.36 10.31 -12.09
CA ASP A 94 -5.81 11.63 -12.49
C ASP A 94 -6.26 11.58 -13.96
N CYS A 95 -7.46 12.06 -14.22
CA CYS A 95 -8.03 12.06 -15.56
C CYS A 95 -8.82 13.33 -15.84
N THR A 96 -9.02 13.64 -17.12
CA THR A 96 -9.90 14.70 -17.58
C THR A 96 -11.21 14.10 -18.06
N LEU A 97 -12.32 14.53 -17.49
CA LEU A 97 -13.66 14.09 -17.87
C LEU A 97 -13.93 14.44 -19.32
N GLN A 98 -14.21 13.44 -20.16
CA GLN A 98 -14.59 13.66 -21.56
C GLN A 98 -16.11 13.71 -21.73
N THR A 99 -16.76 12.73 -21.17
CA THR A 99 -18.23 12.64 -21.20
C THR A 99 -18.74 12.21 -19.84
N GLY A 100 -19.88 12.73 -19.43
CA GLY A 100 -20.47 12.35 -18.16
C GLY A 100 -21.89 12.88 -18.00
N VAL A 101 -22.66 12.17 -17.19
CA VAL A 101 -24.03 12.53 -16.83
C VAL A 101 -24.09 12.71 -15.33
N GLN A 102 -24.36 13.93 -14.88
CA GLN A 102 -24.52 14.30 -13.45
C GLN A 102 -23.38 13.79 -12.56
N VAL A 103 -22.15 13.88 -13.04
CA VAL A 103 -20.97 13.44 -12.30
C VAL A 103 -20.70 14.40 -11.15
N SER A 104 -20.59 13.86 -9.93
CA SER A 104 -20.03 14.59 -8.80
C SER A 104 -19.01 13.71 -8.07
N CYS A 105 -17.94 14.32 -7.56
CA CYS A 105 -16.85 13.62 -6.89
C CYS A 105 -16.61 14.21 -5.50
N ASN A 106 -16.37 13.35 -4.54
CA ASN A 106 -15.86 13.77 -3.24
C ASN A 106 -14.34 13.89 -3.31
N GLU A 107 -13.84 15.11 -3.17
CA GLU A 107 -12.42 15.46 -3.26
C GLU A 107 -11.82 15.82 -1.88
N ALA A 108 -12.50 15.44 -0.79
CA ALA A 108 -12.09 15.78 0.57
C ALA A 108 -10.64 15.39 0.91
N MET A 109 -10.14 14.32 0.31
CA MET A 109 -8.74 13.87 0.49
C MET A 109 -7.70 14.87 -0.04
N LEU A 110 -8.08 15.72 -1.01
CA LEU A 110 -7.19 16.71 -1.61
C LEU A 110 -7.49 18.13 -1.11
N THR A 111 -8.77 18.49 -1.03
CA THR A 111 -9.19 19.84 -0.73
C THR A 111 -9.54 20.06 0.74
N GLY A 112 -9.80 18.98 1.49
CA GLY A 112 -10.35 19.02 2.84
C GLY A 112 -11.86 19.33 2.89
N GLU A 113 -12.49 19.63 1.76
CA GLU A 113 -13.93 19.93 1.68
C GLU A 113 -14.74 18.66 1.52
N SER A 114 -15.69 18.43 2.42
CA SER A 114 -16.52 17.21 2.41
C SER A 114 -17.69 17.25 1.42
N LEU A 115 -18.00 18.43 0.85
CA LEU A 115 -19.09 18.57 -0.13
C LEU A 115 -18.65 18.03 -1.49
N PRO A 116 -19.48 17.20 -2.14
CA PRO A 116 -19.18 16.71 -3.47
C PRO A 116 -19.11 17.84 -4.50
N ALA A 117 -18.05 17.89 -5.28
CA ALA A 117 -17.87 18.83 -6.39
C ALA A 117 -18.55 18.27 -7.65
N ALA A 118 -19.48 19.04 -8.25
CA ALA A 118 -20.05 18.71 -9.55
C ALA A 118 -18.98 18.85 -10.64
N LYS A 119 -18.93 17.89 -11.57
CA LYS A 119 -17.95 17.84 -12.66
C LYS A 119 -18.62 17.91 -14.02
N GLN A 120 -18.03 18.70 -14.90
CA GLN A 120 -18.45 18.87 -16.29
C GLN A 120 -17.37 18.33 -17.24
N PRO A 121 -17.71 18.01 -18.50
CA PRO A 121 -16.71 17.67 -19.50
C PRO A 121 -15.61 18.75 -19.58
N GLY A 122 -14.34 18.32 -19.51
CA GLY A 122 -13.18 19.18 -19.41
C GLY A 122 -12.61 19.33 -17.99
N ASP A 123 -13.37 19.02 -16.96
CA ASP A 123 -12.91 19.09 -15.57
C ASP A 123 -11.99 17.92 -15.23
N ARG A 124 -11.11 18.15 -14.26
CA ARG A 124 -10.23 17.11 -13.73
C ARG A 124 -10.90 16.31 -12.62
N LEU A 125 -10.68 14.99 -12.67
CA LEU A 125 -10.93 14.07 -11.57
C LEU A 125 -9.59 13.57 -11.06
N TYR A 126 -9.45 13.48 -9.74
CA TYR A 126 -8.18 13.15 -9.10
C TYR A 126 -8.16 11.73 -8.56
N MET A 127 -6.99 11.11 -8.61
CA MET A 127 -6.77 9.79 -8.04
C MET A 127 -7.18 9.75 -6.55
N GLY A 128 -7.94 8.72 -6.19
CA GLY A 128 -8.40 8.53 -4.82
C GLY A 128 -9.75 9.13 -4.49
N CYS A 129 -10.25 10.08 -5.30
CA CYS A 129 -11.59 10.64 -5.12
C CYS A 129 -12.69 9.60 -5.39
N ILE A 130 -13.83 9.75 -4.74
CA ILE A 130 -14.97 8.84 -4.89
C ILE A 130 -16.02 9.53 -5.72
N VAL A 131 -16.50 8.86 -6.77
CA VAL A 131 -17.64 9.32 -7.57
C VAL A 131 -18.91 9.13 -6.74
N MET A 132 -19.55 10.23 -6.37
CA MET A 132 -20.74 10.21 -5.52
C MET A 132 -22.01 10.01 -6.31
N THR A 133 -22.11 10.62 -7.49
CA THR A 133 -23.27 10.51 -8.38
C THR A 133 -22.82 10.46 -9.83
N GLY A 134 -23.70 9.94 -10.68
CA GLY A 134 -23.52 9.95 -12.12
C GLY A 134 -22.60 8.84 -12.65
N ARG A 135 -22.29 8.95 -13.91
CA ARG A 135 -21.35 8.07 -14.64
C ARG A 135 -20.64 8.85 -15.73
N GLY A 136 -19.46 8.43 -16.10
CA GLY A 136 -18.70 9.13 -17.11
C GLY A 136 -17.46 8.38 -17.58
N GLU A 137 -16.79 9.02 -18.52
CA GLU A 137 -15.52 8.57 -19.09
C GLU A 137 -14.53 9.71 -19.04
N GLY A 138 -13.31 9.40 -18.63
CA GLY A 138 -12.22 10.38 -18.58
C GLY A 138 -10.92 9.82 -19.12
N VAL A 139 -10.13 10.66 -19.78
CA VAL A 139 -8.79 10.27 -20.24
C VAL A 139 -7.79 10.49 -19.15
N VAL A 140 -7.03 9.44 -18.84
CA VAL A 140 -5.94 9.46 -17.86
C VAL A 140 -4.85 10.42 -18.30
N THR A 141 -4.51 11.35 -17.40
CA THR A 141 -3.47 12.37 -17.63
C THR A 141 -2.21 12.12 -16.82
N ALA A 142 -2.35 11.56 -15.60
CA ALA A 142 -1.22 11.24 -14.74
C ALA A 142 -1.53 10.02 -13.88
N THR A 143 -0.49 9.25 -13.52
CA THR A 143 -0.59 8.04 -12.70
C THR A 143 0.49 8.03 -11.61
N GLY A 144 0.28 7.25 -10.54
CA GLY A 144 1.27 7.05 -9.48
C GLY A 144 1.72 8.36 -8.84
N MET A 145 3.03 8.56 -8.75
CA MET A 145 3.64 9.73 -8.10
C MET A 145 3.45 11.05 -8.88
N GLU A 146 3.06 10.98 -10.15
CA GLU A 146 2.79 12.18 -10.96
C GLU A 146 1.36 12.73 -10.74
N THR A 147 0.48 11.98 -10.08
CA THR A 147 -0.85 12.45 -9.69
C THR A 147 -0.76 13.52 -8.60
N GLU A 148 -1.81 14.31 -8.41
CA GLU A 148 -1.85 15.31 -7.32
C GLU A 148 -1.69 14.63 -5.94
N MET A 149 -2.33 13.47 -5.74
CA MET A 149 -2.14 12.67 -4.52
C MET A 149 -0.70 12.15 -4.39
N GLY A 150 -0.10 11.70 -5.48
CA GLY A 150 1.30 11.23 -5.51
C GLY A 150 2.29 12.34 -5.16
N LYS A 151 2.08 13.55 -5.65
CA LYS A 151 2.91 14.72 -5.29
C LYS A 151 2.83 15.04 -3.81
N ILE A 152 1.64 14.98 -3.21
CA ILE A 152 1.46 15.17 -1.76
C ILE A 152 2.20 14.09 -0.98
N ALA A 153 2.08 12.82 -1.38
CA ALA A 153 2.80 11.72 -0.76
C ALA A 153 4.32 11.91 -0.83
N GLY A 154 4.85 12.31 -1.98
CA GLY A 154 6.27 12.61 -2.16
C GLY A 154 6.77 13.78 -1.32
N MET A 155 5.96 14.82 -1.14
CA MET A 155 6.29 15.93 -0.23
C MET A 155 6.34 15.49 1.24
N MET A 156 5.45 14.60 1.66
CA MET A 156 5.46 14.04 3.02
C MET A 156 6.69 13.16 3.26
N GLU A 157 7.13 12.39 2.26
CA GLU A 157 8.31 11.53 2.34
C GLU A 157 9.61 12.35 2.41
N THR A 158 9.68 13.47 1.65
CA THR A 158 10.83 14.39 1.67
C THR A 158 10.87 15.32 2.88
N ALA A 159 9.73 15.60 3.49
CA ALA A 159 9.66 16.44 4.69
C ALA A 159 10.37 15.82 5.90
N GLY A 160 10.65 14.50 5.87
CA GLY A 160 11.39 13.76 6.89
C GLY A 160 10.75 13.89 8.28
N GLU A 161 11.17 13.05 9.20
CA GLU A 161 10.91 13.27 10.63
C GLU A 161 11.78 14.44 11.10
N GLU A 162 11.29 15.67 11.05
CA GLU A 162 11.92 16.74 11.79
C GLU A 162 12.03 16.34 13.27
N PRO A 163 13.23 16.39 13.86
CA PRO A 163 13.39 16.01 15.26
C PRO A 163 12.48 16.88 16.11
N THR A 164 11.66 16.24 16.94
CA THR A 164 10.75 16.97 17.81
C THR A 164 11.51 17.96 18.70
N PRO A 165 10.91 19.09 19.10
CA PRO A 165 11.55 20.06 20.01
C PRO A 165 12.11 19.43 21.28
N LEU A 166 11.57 18.29 21.70
CA LEU A 166 12.06 17.52 22.84
C LEU A 166 13.37 16.77 22.51
N GLN A 167 13.48 16.20 21.34
CA GLN A 167 14.70 15.52 20.86
C GLN A 167 15.86 16.51 20.65
N LEU A 168 15.54 17.74 20.23
CA LEU A 168 16.54 18.81 20.11
C LEU A 168 17.05 19.33 21.47
N LYS A 169 16.25 19.23 22.54
CA LYS A 169 16.66 19.62 23.91
C LYS A 169 17.41 18.52 24.67
N LEU A 170 17.38 17.28 24.20
CA LEU A 170 18.06 16.12 24.81
C LEU A 170 19.40 15.80 24.17
N LYS A 171 19.85 16.54 23.18
CA LYS A 171 21.16 16.51 22.56
C LYS A 171 22.03 17.68 23.06
#